data_a4c7b7bd4e5d56f8ab058dde27e39a68
#
_entry.id   a4c7b7bd4e5d56f8ab058dde27e39a68
#
_cell.length_a   1.000
_cell.length_b   1.000
_cell.length_c   1.000
_cell.angle_alpha   90.00
_cell.angle_beta   90.00
_cell.angle_gamma   90.00
#
_symmetry.space_group_name_H-M   'P 1'
#
loop_
_entity.id
_entity.type
_entity.pdbx_description
1 polymer ?
#
loop_
_entity_poly.entity_id
_entity_poly.type
_entity_poly.pdbx_seq_one_letter_code
_entity_poly.pdbx_strand_id
1 'polypeptide(L)'
;ILETWNNLSLDPTQPNYIEKIIGNTLPEVKLDGTDYYVQLDGTFPNNSRYVRVKSVLKQTPEYLDNNSQPKSQFTSSIPTASNGVFGGAVGNMTSSAHNYYEDISNTDSQGLTSADYATSIALLSNKDSFKYNFLTIPGLVDSPNFPSHVSTLSTVISNIESRGDTMLILDSTGYGENTAAAVTSNASRDTSYAATYYPWITTLNPNTGTQIWVPPSTMIAGVYAFNDSVSDPWIAPAGINRGIIGTAIRAERFLSQTTRDTLYQGNVNPIATFPSSGVTVFGQKTLQKRKSALDRVNVRRLLIELKTFIGQVADTLVFEPNTEATRNNFLAQVNPYLASVQQRQGLSSFRVVMDDSNNTPTTIDNNELIGAIYIQPTRTVEFIRLDFNVLPTGATFPS
;
A
#
# COMPACT_ATOMS: atom_id res chain seq x y z
N ILE A 1 18.56 -25.34 2.50
CA ILE A 1 19.63 -24.34 2.38
C ILE A 1 19.18 -23.36 1.31
N LEU A 2 19.12 -22.07 1.64
CA LEU A 2 18.70 -21.01 0.72
C LEU A 2 19.90 -20.40 -0.02
N GLU A 3 21.00 -20.17 0.70
CA GLU A 3 22.27 -19.70 0.17
C GLU A 3 23.44 -20.39 0.89
N THR A 4 24.55 -20.52 0.21
CA THR A 4 25.81 -21.05 0.78
C THR A 4 26.97 -20.17 0.34
N TRP A 5 27.70 -19.67 1.30
CA TRP A 5 28.85 -18.81 1.10
C TRP A 5 30.11 -19.55 1.62
N ASN A 6 30.98 -19.93 0.74
CA ASN A 6 32.15 -20.71 1.08
C ASN A 6 33.43 -19.87 0.96
N ASN A 7 34.49 -20.33 1.65
CA ASN A 7 35.83 -19.76 1.53
C ASN A 7 35.90 -18.25 1.86
N LEU A 8 35.20 -17.85 2.91
CA LEU A 8 35.17 -16.45 3.37
C LEU A 8 36.38 -16.16 4.29
N SER A 9 36.92 -14.95 4.19
CA SER A 9 38.01 -14.47 5.04
C SER A 9 37.52 -13.34 5.97
N LEU A 10 38.09 -13.25 7.16
CA LEU A 10 37.95 -12.11 8.07
C LEU A 10 39.07 -11.07 7.90
N ASP A 11 39.95 -11.29 6.92
CA ASP A 11 41.01 -10.37 6.56
C ASP A 11 40.50 -9.35 5.53
N PRO A 12 40.42 -8.05 5.88
CA PRO A 12 39.89 -7.01 5.00
C PRO A 12 40.73 -6.77 3.74
N THR A 13 41.99 -7.22 3.74
CA THR A 13 42.88 -7.08 2.59
C THR A 13 42.65 -8.15 1.52
N GLN A 14 42.01 -9.25 1.88
CA GLN A 14 41.75 -10.37 0.97
C GLN A 14 40.57 -10.11 0.03
N PRO A 15 40.62 -10.61 -1.21
CA PRO A 15 39.53 -10.47 -2.16
C PRO A 15 38.25 -11.21 -1.72
N ASN A 16 38.38 -12.26 -0.90
CA ASN A 16 37.28 -13.05 -0.33
C ASN A 16 36.83 -12.57 1.08
N TYR A 17 37.12 -11.32 1.42
CA TYR A 17 36.69 -10.74 2.67
C TYR A 17 35.13 -10.81 2.81
N ILE A 18 34.66 -11.24 3.99
CA ILE A 18 33.25 -11.56 4.22
C ILE A 18 32.29 -10.40 3.88
N GLU A 19 32.65 -9.16 4.26
CA GLU A 19 31.83 -7.99 3.96
C GLU A 19 31.78 -7.70 2.45
N LYS A 20 32.89 -7.95 1.75
CA LYS A 20 32.98 -7.74 0.31
C LYS A 20 32.18 -8.77 -0.48
N ILE A 21 32.17 -10.02 -0.01
CA ILE A 21 31.51 -11.13 -0.71
C ILE A 21 30.02 -11.17 -0.43
N ILE A 22 29.60 -11.02 0.83
CA ILE A 22 28.18 -11.07 1.21
C ILE A 22 27.51 -9.70 1.00
N GLY A 23 28.22 -8.63 1.37
CA GLY A 23 27.73 -7.28 1.40
C GLY A 23 27.49 -6.79 2.83
N ASN A 24 27.70 -5.49 3.04
CA ASN A 24 27.50 -4.83 4.32
C ASN A 24 26.68 -3.54 4.19
N THR A 25 26.11 -3.25 3.04
CA THR A 25 25.25 -2.09 2.84
C THR A 25 23.95 -2.28 3.61
N LEU A 26 23.72 -1.46 4.61
CA LEU A 26 22.53 -1.46 5.45
C LEU A 26 21.80 -0.14 5.28
N PRO A 27 20.55 -0.16 4.80
CA PRO A 27 19.71 1.03 4.85
C PRO A 27 19.26 1.25 6.29
N GLU A 28 19.58 2.42 6.84
CA GLU A 28 19.13 2.85 8.14
C GLU A 28 18.24 4.08 8.00
N VAL A 29 17.13 4.11 8.73
CA VAL A 29 16.28 5.29 8.82
C VAL A 29 16.92 6.26 9.80
N LYS A 30 17.29 7.45 9.33
CA LYS A 30 17.83 8.54 10.14
C LYS A 30 16.77 9.65 10.29
N LEU A 31 16.90 10.41 11.34
CA LEU A 31 16.06 11.57 11.65
C LEU A 31 16.92 12.84 11.62
N ASP A 32 16.51 13.82 10.82
CA ASP A 32 17.09 15.17 10.83
C ASP A 32 15.97 16.18 11.15
N GLY A 33 15.97 16.71 12.36
CA GLY A 33 14.88 17.54 12.85
C GLY A 33 13.57 16.78 12.95
N THR A 34 12.66 17.00 12.02
CA THR A 34 11.36 16.29 11.87
C THR A 34 11.32 15.35 10.68
N ASP A 35 12.35 15.37 9.84
CA ASP A 35 12.34 14.68 8.56
C ASP A 35 13.07 13.34 8.66
N TYR A 36 12.39 12.28 8.25
CA TYR A 36 12.95 10.95 8.15
C TYR A 36 13.53 10.72 6.75
N TYR A 37 14.75 10.17 6.71
CA TYR A 37 15.39 9.79 5.45
C TYR A 37 16.13 8.46 5.60
N VAL A 38 16.39 7.81 4.46
CA VAL A 38 17.17 6.57 4.43
C VAL A 38 18.61 6.90 4.10
N GLN A 39 19.51 6.54 5.02
CA GLN A 39 20.94 6.55 4.79
C GLN A 39 21.42 5.12 4.50
N LEU A 40 22.22 4.97 3.46
CA LEU A 40 22.88 3.71 3.16
C LEU A 40 24.23 3.70 3.84
N ASP A 41 24.37 2.93 4.91
CA ASP A 41 25.63 2.70 5.58
C ASP A 41 26.27 1.39 5.04
N GLY A 42 27.59 1.37 4.93
CA GLY A 42 28.34 0.25 4.39
C GLY A 42 29.08 0.58 3.09
N THR A 43 30.11 -0.19 2.81
CA THR A 43 31.05 0.05 1.69
C THR A 43 30.83 -0.89 0.53
N PHE A 44 30.30 -2.08 0.81
CA PHE A 44 30.19 -3.16 -0.17
C PHE A 44 28.73 -3.46 -0.50
N PRO A 45 28.37 -3.57 -1.81
CA PRO A 45 27.02 -3.86 -2.22
C PRO A 45 26.57 -5.25 -1.72
N ASN A 46 25.27 -5.39 -1.46
CA ASN A 46 24.69 -6.64 -0.99
C ASN A 46 24.54 -7.64 -2.13
N ASN A 47 25.21 -8.77 -2.02
CA ASN A 47 25.11 -9.89 -2.95
C ASN A 47 24.12 -10.95 -2.43
N SER A 48 23.97 -11.08 -1.11
CA SER A 48 22.97 -11.95 -0.50
C SER A 48 21.57 -11.33 -0.53
N ARG A 49 20.55 -12.16 -0.73
CA ARG A 49 19.13 -11.77 -0.58
C ARG A 49 18.63 -11.87 0.86
N TYR A 50 19.29 -12.67 1.71
CA TYR A 50 18.79 -13.06 3.02
C TYR A 50 19.57 -12.46 4.18
N VAL A 51 20.86 -12.25 4.01
CA VAL A 51 21.75 -11.81 5.08
C VAL A 51 22.67 -10.68 4.65
N ARG A 52 23.15 -9.92 5.64
CA ARG A 52 24.17 -8.87 5.49
C ARG A 52 25.15 -8.98 6.63
N VAL A 53 26.38 -8.58 6.38
CA VAL A 53 27.38 -8.46 7.44
C VAL A 53 27.18 -7.12 8.12
N LYS A 54 26.73 -7.13 9.36
CA LYS A 54 26.54 -5.90 10.13
C LYS A 54 27.88 -5.30 10.55
N SER A 55 28.77 -6.13 11.05
CA SER A 55 30.12 -5.73 11.46
C SER A 55 31.00 -6.95 11.64
N VAL A 56 32.29 -6.80 11.41
CA VAL A 56 33.32 -7.77 11.77
C VAL A 56 34.00 -7.28 13.05
N LEU A 57 33.62 -7.86 14.19
CA LEU A 57 34.10 -7.44 15.51
C LEU A 57 35.62 -7.63 15.68
N LYS A 58 36.17 -8.63 15.00
CA LYS A 58 37.60 -8.93 15.07
C LYS A 58 38.11 -9.33 13.70
N GLN A 59 38.82 -8.42 13.07
CA GLN A 59 39.49 -8.67 11.80
C GLN A 59 40.76 -9.46 12.02
N THR A 60 41.13 -10.29 11.05
CA THR A 60 42.34 -11.16 11.11
C THR A 60 43.29 -10.87 9.94
N PRO A 61 43.86 -9.63 9.88
CA PRO A 61 44.78 -9.30 8.81
C PRO A 61 46.03 -10.19 8.89
N GLU A 62 46.44 -10.73 7.71
CA GLU A 62 47.56 -11.66 7.61
C GLU A 62 47.46 -12.79 8.65
N TYR A 63 46.37 -13.55 8.58
CA TYR A 63 46.03 -14.62 9.54
C TYR A 63 47.13 -15.64 9.82
N LEU A 64 47.88 -15.99 8.79
CA LEU A 64 48.96 -16.97 8.91
C LEU A 64 50.30 -16.28 9.16
N ASP A 65 51.18 -16.98 9.88
CA ASP A 65 52.58 -16.58 10.06
C ASP A 65 53.44 -17.11 8.84
N ASN A 66 54.78 -16.82 8.90
CA ASN A 66 55.70 -17.23 7.85
C ASN A 66 55.83 -18.77 7.69
N ASN A 67 55.37 -19.54 8.67
CA ASN A 67 55.34 -20.98 8.68
C ASN A 67 53.98 -21.55 8.27
N SER A 68 53.07 -20.72 7.76
CA SER A 68 51.69 -21.07 7.40
C SER A 68 50.86 -21.56 8.60
N GLN A 69 51.23 -21.16 9.83
CA GLN A 69 50.45 -21.46 11.03
C GLN A 69 49.60 -20.24 11.43
N PRO A 70 48.39 -20.48 11.96
CA PRO A 70 47.55 -19.38 12.48
C PRO A 70 48.28 -18.62 13.58
N LYS A 71 48.36 -17.29 13.46
CA LYS A 71 48.91 -16.43 14.50
C LYS A 71 48.12 -16.57 15.79
N SER A 72 48.80 -16.80 16.91
CA SER A 72 48.16 -17.05 18.21
C SER A 72 47.16 -15.98 18.62
N GLN A 73 47.38 -14.72 18.22
CA GLN A 73 46.51 -13.59 18.48
C GLN A 73 45.11 -13.71 17.82
N PHE A 74 44.98 -14.56 16.82
CA PHE A 74 43.69 -14.74 16.08
C PHE A 74 42.99 -16.06 16.38
N THR A 75 43.61 -17.02 17.08
CA THR A 75 43.07 -18.35 17.31
C THR A 75 41.75 -18.38 18.04
N SER A 76 41.49 -17.36 18.90
CA SER A 76 40.20 -17.19 19.62
C SER A 76 39.18 -16.34 18.85
N SER A 77 39.49 -15.87 17.63
CA SER A 77 38.68 -14.90 16.89
C SER A 77 37.83 -15.54 15.83
N ILE A 78 38.12 -16.80 15.46
CA ILE A 78 37.36 -17.52 14.44
C ILE A 78 36.11 -18.07 15.14
N PRO A 79 34.92 -17.74 14.69
CA PRO A 79 33.73 -18.32 15.22
C PRO A 79 33.74 -19.84 14.99
N THR A 80 33.62 -20.59 16.08
CA THR A 80 33.27 -22.01 15.99
C THR A 80 31.86 -22.12 15.44
N ALA A 81 31.56 -23.20 14.72
CA ALA A 81 30.22 -23.46 14.23
C ALA A 81 29.21 -23.24 15.33
N SER A 82 28.30 -22.31 15.13
CA SER A 82 27.26 -21.97 16.09
C SER A 82 25.93 -22.50 15.60
N ASN A 83 25.24 -23.27 16.43
CA ASN A 83 23.81 -23.56 16.28
C ASN A 83 22.97 -22.40 16.84
N GLY A 84 23.50 -21.19 16.77
CA GLY A 84 22.86 -20.00 17.32
C GLY A 84 21.47 -19.80 16.77
N VAL A 85 20.53 -19.55 17.64
CA VAL A 85 19.23 -19.00 17.32
C VAL A 85 19.45 -17.58 16.82
N PHE A 86 18.73 -17.13 15.80
CA PHE A 86 18.74 -15.73 15.42
C PHE A 86 18.29 -14.91 16.66
N GLY A 87 19.23 -14.16 17.24
CA GLY A 87 18.92 -13.29 18.38
C GLY A 87 18.02 -12.14 17.94
N GLY A 88 17.06 -11.76 18.76
CA GLY A 88 16.18 -10.63 18.53
C GLY A 88 14.76 -10.99 18.06
N ALA A 89 14.48 -12.23 17.68
CA ALA A 89 13.10 -12.69 17.57
C ALA A 89 12.55 -12.91 18.98
N VAL A 90 11.61 -12.09 19.40
CA VAL A 90 10.91 -12.21 20.69
C VAL A 90 9.53 -12.77 20.40
N GLY A 91 9.12 -13.77 21.17
CA GLY A 91 7.82 -14.44 21.04
C GLY A 91 7.89 -15.77 20.29
N ASN A 92 6.86 -16.55 20.47
CA ASN A 92 6.69 -17.82 19.78
C ASN A 92 6.12 -17.57 18.40
N MET A 93 6.81 -18.03 17.36
CA MET A 93 6.17 -18.18 16.06
C MET A 93 5.02 -19.17 16.22
N THR A 94 3.78 -18.71 16.09
CA THR A 94 2.65 -19.62 16.09
C THR A 94 2.79 -20.59 14.93
N SER A 95 2.64 -21.88 15.25
CA SER A 95 2.78 -22.96 14.26
C SER A 95 1.65 -23.01 13.23
N SER A 96 0.57 -22.25 13.44
CA SER A 96 -0.53 -22.19 12.49
C SER A 96 -0.24 -21.18 11.39
N ALA A 97 -0.30 -21.66 10.16
CA ALA A 97 0.08 -20.93 8.94
C ALA A 97 -0.74 -19.65 8.66
N HIS A 98 -1.73 -19.32 9.48
CA HIS A 98 -2.61 -18.17 9.31
C HIS A 98 -2.65 -17.20 10.49
N ASN A 99 -1.95 -17.51 11.60
CA ASN A 99 -1.96 -16.69 12.83
C ASN A 99 -0.65 -15.92 13.05
N TYR A 100 0.20 -15.83 12.04
CA TYR A 100 1.52 -15.20 12.12
C TYR A 100 1.48 -13.71 12.51
N TYR A 101 0.35 -13.05 12.36
CA TYR A 101 0.16 -11.63 12.68
C TYR A 101 -0.29 -11.38 14.13
N GLU A 102 -0.80 -12.40 14.84
CA GLU A 102 -1.40 -12.23 16.18
C GLU A 102 -0.38 -11.77 17.22
N ASP A 103 0.87 -12.19 17.08
CA ASP A 103 1.95 -11.88 18.02
C ASP A 103 2.65 -10.53 17.76
N ILE A 104 2.25 -9.76 16.72
CA ILE A 104 2.81 -8.44 16.47
C ILE A 104 2.28 -7.46 17.50
N SER A 105 3.13 -7.10 18.48
CA SER A 105 2.79 -6.21 19.58
C SER A 105 3.98 -5.30 19.94
N ASN A 106 3.87 -4.52 21.01
CA ASN A 106 4.99 -3.71 21.50
C ASN A 106 6.10 -4.55 22.15
N THR A 107 5.79 -5.75 22.62
CA THR A 107 6.67 -6.62 23.39
C THR A 107 7.00 -7.91 22.68
N ASP A 108 6.08 -8.43 21.87
CA ASP A 108 6.26 -9.61 21.05
C ASP A 108 6.34 -9.23 19.58
N SER A 109 7.36 -9.73 18.92
CA SER A 109 7.54 -9.51 17.50
C SER A 109 8.06 -10.76 16.84
N GLN A 110 7.49 -11.11 15.74
CA GLN A 110 8.10 -12.07 14.82
C GLN A 110 9.19 -11.36 13.98
N GLY A 111 10.02 -10.53 14.65
CA GLY A 111 11.04 -9.69 14.06
C GLY A 111 10.61 -8.23 13.83
N LEU A 112 9.35 -7.88 14.09
CA LEU A 112 8.81 -6.52 13.92
C LEU A 112 7.96 -6.14 15.14
N THR A 113 8.14 -4.92 15.63
CA THR A 113 7.33 -4.33 16.69
C THR A 113 6.42 -3.23 16.13
N SER A 114 5.40 -2.83 16.89
CA SER A 114 4.56 -1.67 16.51
C SER A 114 5.37 -0.39 16.29
N ALA A 115 6.51 -0.23 16.99
CA ALA A 115 7.42 0.90 16.85
C ALA A 115 8.12 0.92 15.48
N ASP A 116 8.48 -0.26 14.94
CA ASP A 116 9.13 -0.36 13.63
C ASP A 116 8.19 0.11 12.51
N TYR A 117 6.89 -0.21 12.64
CA TYR A 117 5.86 0.31 11.73
C TYR A 117 5.73 1.83 11.81
N ALA A 118 5.75 2.41 13.02
CA ALA A 118 5.65 3.86 13.20
C ALA A 118 6.81 4.60 12.52
N THR A 119 8.04 4.08 12.64
CA THR A 119 9.23 4.64 11.97
C THR A 119 9.10 4.55 10.44
N SER A 120 8.66 3.40 9.92
CA SER A 120 8.46 3.21 8.48
C SER A 120 7.37 4.14 7.92
N ILE A 121 6.27 4.35 8.66
CA ILE A 121 5.18 5.25 8.29
C ILE A 121 5.66 6.70 8.27
N ALA A 122 6.45 7.11 9.27
CA ALA A 122 7.04 8.43 9.33
C ALA A 122 7.98 8.69 8.14
N LEU A 123 8.80 7.71 7.77
CA LEU A 123 9.62 7.77 6.56
C LEU A 123 8.76 7.94 5.30
N LEU A 124 7.70 7.14 5.16
CA LEU A 124 6.78 7.20 4.01
C LEU A 124 5.95 8.48 3.95
N SER A 125 5.92 9.32 5.00
CA SER A 125 5.24 10.61 4.98
C SER A 125 5.92 11.65 4.08
N ASN A 126 7.20 11.47 3.79
CA ASN A 126 7.96 12.34 2.89
C ASN A 126 7.51 12.14 1.43
N LYS A 127 6.76 13.11 0.90
CA LYS A 127 6.19 13.08 -0.46
C LYS A 127 7.24 13.25 -1.55
N ASP A 128 8.34 13.92 -1.26
CA ASP A 128 9.37 14.20 -2.25
C ASP A 128 10.21 12.95 -2.55
N SER A 129 10.46 12.16 -1.50
CA SER A 129 11.25 10.93 -1.60
C SER A 129 10.42 9.72 -2.02
N PHE A 130 9.15 9.64 -1.62
CA PHE A 130 8.30 8.47 -1.84
C PHE A 130 6.98 8.84 -2.52
N LYS A 131 6.84 8.47 -3.79
CA LYS A 131 5.61 8.65 -4.58
C LYS A 131 4.90 7.31 -4.76
N TYR A 132 3.69 7.19 -4.23
CA TYR A 132 2.83 6.02 -4.36
C TYR A 132 1.36 6.43 -4.24
N ASN A 133 0.45 5.73 -4.90
CA ASN A 133 -0.97 6.05 -4.94
C ASN A 133 -1.84 5.14 -4.07
N PHE A 134 -1.31 4.00 -3.59
CA PHE A 134 -1.94 3.18 -2.57
C PHE A 134 -0.91 2.51 -1.66
N LEU A 135 -1.34 2.21 -0.44
CA LEU A 135 -0.54 1.55 0.58
C LEU A 135 -1.29 0.31 1.09
N THR A 136 -0.55 -0.75 1.32
CA THR A 136 -1.03 -1.95 2.01
C THR A 136 -0.07 -2.30 3.14
N ILE A 137 -0.59 -2.77 4.26
CA ILE A 137 0.22 -3.23 5.40
C ILE A 137 -0.29 -4.62 5.82
N PRO A 138 -0.03 -5.65 5.02
CA PRO A 138 -0.48 -6.99 5.32
C PRO A 138 0.12 -7.48 6.65
N GLY A 139 -0.73 -8.01 7.54
CA GLY A 139 -0.33 -8.44 8.87
C GLY A 139 -0.75 -7.51 9.99
N LEU A 140 -1.09 -6.24 9.70
CA LEU A 140 -1.79 -5.39 10.65
C LEU A 140 -3.29 -5.46 10.39
N VAL A 141 -4.05 -5.85 11.41
CA VAL A 141 -5.50 -6.05 11.33
C VAL A 141 -6.22 -5.01 12.19
N ASP A 142 -7.15 -4.28 11.60
CA ASP A 142 -7.96 -3.25 12.29
C ASP A 142 -9.15 -3.90 13.00
N SER A 143 -8.87 -4.79 13.95
CA SER A 143 -9.88 -5.46 14.76
C SER A 143 -9.68 -5.13 16.24
N PRO A 144 -10.76 -4.93 17.02
CA PRO A 144 -10.69 -4.75 18.47
C PRO A 144 -9.93 -5.85 19.21
N ASN A 145 -9.78 -7.02 18.60
CA ASN A 145 -9.02 -8.12 19.14
C ASN A 145 -7.50 -7.87 19.13
N PHE A 146 -7.03 -6.88 18.34
CA PHE A 146 -5.62 -6.51 18.20
C PHE A 146 -5.40 -5.01 18.50
N PRO A 147 -5.47 -4.55 19.77
CA PRO A 147 -5.43 -3.12 20.12
C PRO A 147 -4.14 -2.40 19.65
N SER A 148 -3.00 -3.09 19.65
CA SER A 148 -1.72 -2.54 19.18
C SER A 148 -1.75 -2.25 17.67
N HIS A 149 -2.37 -3.14 16.90
CA HIS A 149 -2.56 -2.93 15.46
C HIS A 149 -3.49 -1.75 15.19
N VAL A 150 -4.62 -1.65 15.90
CA VAL A 150 -5.59 -0.54 15.79
C VAL A 150 -4.91 0.80 16.04
N SER A 151 -4.04 0.89 17.06
CA SER A 151 -3.29 2.10 17.38
C SER A 151 -2.34 2.49 16.23
N THR A 152 -1.55 1.53 15.74
CA THR A 152 -0.63 1.75 14.62
C THR A 152 -1.37 2.18 13.36
N LEU A 153 -2.47 1.49 13.01
CA LEU A 153 -3.28 1.81 11.84
C LEU A 153 -3.98 3.17 11.95
N SER A 154 -4.30 3.64 13.15
CA SER A 154 -4.79 5.01 13.35
C SER A 154 -3.74 6.05 12.95
N THR A 155 -2.47 5.81 13.29
CA THR A 155 -1.35 6.66 12.86
C THR A 155 -1.17 6.61 11.34
N VAL A 156 -1.28 5.42 10.73
CA VAL A 156 -1.23 5.26 9.26
C VAL A 156 -2.33 6.09 8.58
N ILE A 157 -3.57 5.97 9.03
CA ILE A 157 -4.71 6.69 8.45
C ILE A 157 -4.49 8.20 8.54
N SER A 158 -4.10 8.72 9.71
CA SER A 158 -3.82 10.15 9.90
C SER A 158 -2.70 10.64 8.98
N ASN A 159 -1.67 9.84 8.78
CA ASN A 159 -0.57 10.15 7.88
C ASN A 159 -1.03 10.21 6.42
N ILE A 160 -1.81 9.22 5.96
CA ILE A 160 -2.35 9.17 4.60
C ILE A 160 -3.33 10.32 4.34
N GLU A 161 -4.16 10.69 5.30
CA GLU A 161 -5.05 11.85 5.20
C GLU A 161 -4.26 13.15 5.06
N SER A 162 -3.19 13.31 5.83
CA SER A 162 -2.27 14.46 5.73
C SER A 162 -1.54 14.48 4.38
N ARG A 163 -1.12 13.33 3.85
CA ARG A 163 -0.52 13.23 2.51
C ARG A 163 -1.53 13.63 1.43
N GLY A 164 -2.75 13.09 1.46
CA GLY A 164 -3.83 13.38 0.54
C GLY A 164 -3.66 12.89 -0.90
N ASP A 165 -2.58 12.14 -1.20
CA ASP A 165 -2.20 11.60 -2.51
C ASP A 165 -2.15 10.06 -2.56
N THR A 166 -2.59 9.40 -1.48
CA THR A 166 -2.50 7.95 -1.31
C THR A 166 -3.81 7.38 -0.76
N MET A 167 -4.11 6.13 -1.07
CA MET A 167 -5.23 5.39 -0.51
C MET A 167 -4.73 4.13 0.22
N LEU A 168 -5.30 3.85 1.40
CA LEU A 168 -5.01 2.66 2.21
C LEU A 168 -5.95 1.51 1.84
N ILE A 169 -5.40 0.34 1.63
CA ILE A 169 -6.15 -0.90 1.59
C ILE A 169 -5.96 -1.58 2.95
N LEU A 170 -7.02 -1.61 3.74
CA LEU A 170 -7.01 -1.98 5.16
C LEU A 170 -7.61 -3.37 5.35
N ASP A 171 -6.99 -4.19 6.21
CA ASP A 171 -7.55 -5.46 6.66
C ASP A 171 -8.29 -5.24 7.99
N SER A 172 -9.61 -5.47 7.98
CA SER A 172 -10.48 -5.19 9.14
C SER A 172 -10.77 -6.41 10.00
N THR A 173 -10.33 -7.61 9.58
CA THR A 173 -10.61 -8.86 10.29
C THR A 173 -9.39 -9.77 10.32
N GLY A 174 -9.22 -10.47 11.43
CA GLY A 174 -8.36 -11.63 11.52
C GLY A 174 -8.92 -12.84 10.76
N TYR A 175 -8.09 -13.85 10.56
CA TYR A 175 -8.53 -15.09 9.96
C TYR A 175 -9.57 -15.78 10.85
N GLY A 176 -10.66 -16.27 10.29
CA GLY A 176 -11.74 -16.93 11.02
C GLY A 176 -12.79 -15.99 11.61
N GLU A 177 -12.55 -14.68 11.65
CA GLU A 177 -13.54 -13.73 12.14
C GLU A 177 -14.78 -13.65 11.23
N ASN A 178 -15.94 -13.40 11.81
CA ASN A 178 -17.19 -13.43 11.10
C ASN A 178 -17.56 -12.06 10.48
N THR A 179 -18.63 -12.06 9.68
CA THR A 179 -19.15 -10.85 9.01
C THR A 179 -19.49 -9.71 9.98
N ALA A 180 -20.01 -10.05 11.18
CA ALA A 180 -20.35 -9.04 12.18
C ALA A 180 -19.10 -8.35 12.73
N ALA A 181 -18.01 -9.11 12.92
CA ALA A 181 -16.72 -8.56 13.33
C ALA A 181 -16.20 -7.56 12.30
N ALA A 182 -16.27 -7.90 11.00
CA ALA A 182 -15.85 -7.00 9.92
C ALA A 182 -16.61 -5.66 9.94
N VAL A 183 -17.92 -5.70 10.12
CA VAL A 183 -18.76 -4.49 10.21
C VAL A 183 -18.45 -3.69 11.47
N THR A 184 -18.26 -4.37 12.60
CA THR A 184 -17.98 -3.71 13.90
C THR A 184 -16.61 -3.02 13.88
N SER A 185 -15.58 -3.65 13.34
CA SER A 185 -14.25 -3.06 13.22
C SER A 185 -14.26 -1.76 12.42
N ASN A 186 -15.03 -1.71 11.34
CA ASN A 186 -15.16 -0.51 10.53
C ASN A 186 -16.03 0.59 11.16
N ALA A 187 -16.83 0.26 12.17
CA ALA A 187 -17.77 1.21 12.77
C ALA A 187 -17.10 2.43 13.43
N SER A 188 -15.85 2.30 13.85
CA SER A 188 -15.06 3.39 14.45
C SER A 188 -14.36 4.28 13.42
N ARG A 189 -14.27 3.86 12.16
CA ARG A 189 -13.54 4.57 11.10
C ARG A 189 -14.49 5.45 10.26
N ASP A 190 -14.01 6.64 9.89
CA ASP A 190 -14.71 7.54 8.97
C ASP A 190 -13.68 8.28 8.12
N THR A 191 -13.28 7.67 7.02
CA THR A 191 -12.30 8.25 6.09
C THR A 191 -12.58 7.80 4.66
N SER A 192 -12.38 8.69 3.72
CA SER A 192 -12.44 8.34 2.30
C SER A 192 -11.09 7.85 1.74
N TYR A 193 -10.03 7.91 2.53
CA TYR A 193 -8.69 7.50 2.12
C TYR A 193 -8.39 6.04 2.42
N ALA A 194 -9.35 5.28 2.95
CA ALA A 194 -9.19 3.85 3.20
C ALA A 194 -10.37 3.04 2.67
N ALA A 195 -10.12 1.80 2.29
CA ALA A 195 -11.13 0.81 1.94
C ALA A 195 -10.76 -0.55 2.56
N THR A 196 -11.76 -1.32 2.97
CA THR A 196 -11.59 -2.66 3.53
C THR A 196 -12.32 -3.71 2.72
N TYR A 197 -11.83 -4.93 2.80
CA TYR A 197 -12.34 -6.07 2.05
C TYR A 197 -12.48 -7.29 2.96
N TYR A 198 -13.42 -8.16 2.65
CA TYR A 198 -13.72 -9.38 3.41
C TYR A 198 -14.25 -10.47 2.48
N PRO A 199 -13.92 -11.73 2.66
CA PRO A 199 -13.09 -12.36 3.68
C PRO A 199 -11.63 -12.58 3.25
N TRP A 200 -10.85 -13.34 4.05
CA TRP A 200 -9.52 -13.81 3.69
C TRP A 200 -9.54 -14.73 2.46
N ILE A 201 -8.40 -14.87 1.80
CA ILE A 201 -8.26 -15.55 0.51
C ILE A 201 -7.13 -16.57 0.59
N THR A 202 -7.31 -17.72 -0.06
CA THR A 202 -6.24 -18.70 -0.26
C THR A 202 -5.54 -18.47 -1.58
N THR A 203 -4.23 -18.47 -1.55
CA THR A 203 -3.36 -18.40 -2.72
C THR A 203 -2.19 -19.40 -2.60
N LEU A 204 -1.42 -19.54 -3.67
CA LEU A 204 -0.18 -20.32 -3.63
C LEU A 204 0.99 -19.45 -3.17
N ASN A 205 1.77 -19.97 -2.23
CA ASN A 205 3.07 -19.39 -1.91
C ASN A 205 4.03 -19.67 -3.08
N PRO A 206 4.56 -18.63 -3.75
CA PRO A 206 5.41 -18.83 -4.94
C PRO A 206 6.73 -19.55 -4.64
N ASN A 207 7.19 -19.51 -3.38
CA ASN A 207 8.47 -20.13 -2.99
C ASN A 207 8.33 -21.62 -2.67
N THR A 208 7.20 -22.03 -2.11
CA THR A 208 7.00 -23.39 -1.60
C THR A 208 5.96 -24.19 -2.41
N GLY A 209 5.14 -23.54 -3.22
CA GLY A 209 4.02 -24.14 -3.92
C GLY A 209 2.86 -24.58 -3.00
N THR A 210 2.92 -24.26 -1.71
CA THR A 210 1.87 -24.62 -0.76
C THR A 210 0.76 -23.57 -0.73
N GLN A 211 -0.47 -24.01 -0.43
CA GLN A 211 -1.58 -23.07 -0.23
C GLN A 211 -1.44 -22.35 1.11
N ILE A 212 -1.59 -21.04 1.08
CA ILE A 212 -1.56 -20.18 2.27
C ILE A 212 -2.78 -19.28 2.29
N TRP A 213 -3.23 -18.95 3.50
CA TRP A 213 -4.23 -17.92 3.73
C TRP A 213 -3.56 -16.56 3.85
N VAL A 214 -4.08 -15.59 3.15
CA VAL A 214 -3.57 -14.21 3.17
C VAL A 214 -4.71 -13.22 3.39
N PRO A 215 -4.41 -12.09 4.04
CA PRO A 215 -5.40 -11.03 4.19
C PRO A 215 -5.73 -10.39 2.83
N PRO A 216 -6.93 -9.85 2.67
CA PRO A 216 -7.40 -9.27 1.40
C PRO A 216 -6.45 -8.22 0.81
N SER A 217 -5.83 -7.37 1.64
CA SER A 217 -4.96 -6.29 1.18
C SER A 217 -3.85 -6.74 0.26
N THR A 218 -3.32 -7.97 0.45
CA THR A 218 -2.25 -8.54 -0.40
C THR A 218 -2.71 -8.74 -1.85
N MET A 219 -3.99 -9.10 -2.06
CA MET A 219 -4.53 -9.41 -3.39
C MET A 219 -5.20 -8.22 -4.04
N ILE A 220 -5.84 -7.35 -3.25
CA ILE A 220 -6.57 -6.19 -3.76
C ILE A 220 -5.63 -5.19 -4.44
N ALA A 221 -4.41 -5.04 -3.95
CA ALA A 221 -3.38 -4.24 -4.64
C ALA A 221 -3.18 -4.71 -6.09
N GLY A 222 -3.15 -6.02 -6.31
CA GLY A 222 -3.08 -6.61 -7.66
C GLY A 222 -4.32 -6.36 -8.50
N VAL A 223 -5.51 -6.36 -7.90
CA VAL A 223 -6.76 -6.00 -8.60
C VAL A 223 -6.75 -4.54 -9.05
N TYR A 224 -6.25 -3.63 -8.21
CA TYR A 224 -6.11 -2.22 -8.59
C TYR A 224 -5.11 -2.05 -9.73
N ALA A 225 -3.95 -2.68 -9.63
CA ALA A 225 -2.94 -2.63 -10.68
C ALA A 225 -3.44 -3.21 -12.01
N PHE A 226 -4.18 -4.33 -11.96
CA PHE A 226 -4.81 -4.91 -13.15
C PHE A 226 -5.84 -3.94 -13.75
N ASN A 227 -6.73 -3.37 -12.92
CA ASN A 227 -7.70 -2.38 -13.38
C ASN A 227 -7.02 -1.21 -14.10
N ASP A 228 -5.92 -0.71 -13.54
CA ASP A 228 -5.17 0.42 -14.11
C ASP A 228 -4.46 0.07 -15.43
N SER A 229 -4.09 -1.20 -15.60
CA SER A 229 -3.45 -1.68 -16.84
C SER A 229 -4.43 -1.86 -18.00
N VAL A 230 -5.70 -2.19 -17.72
CA VAL A 230 -6.72 -2.47 -18.76
C VAL A 230 -7.74 -1.34 -18.93
N SER A 231 -7.76 -0.41 -18.00
CA SER A 231 -8.68 0.72 -17.94
C SER A 231 -7.96 1.92 -17.30
N ASP A 232 -8.72 2.75 -16.61
CA ASP A 232 -8.22 3.91 -15.89
C ASP A 232 -8.43 3.80 -14.37
N PRO A 233 -7.65 4.50 -13.53
CA PRO A 233 -7.77 4.48 -12.07
C PRO A 233 -9.17 4.88 -11.55
N TRP A 234 -9.92 5.67 -12.31
CA TRP A 234 -11.28 6.10 -11.96
C TRP A 234 -12.38 5.13 -12.37
N ILE A 235 -12.03 4.03 -13.01
CA ILE A 235 -12.98 2.95 -13.28
C ILE A 235 -13.03 2.01 -12.07
N ALA A 236 -14.24 1.56 -11.71
CA ALA A 236 -14.44 0.73 -10.53
C ALA A 236 -13.64 -0.59 -10.59
N PRO A 237 -12.73 -0.87 -9.63
CA PRO A 237 -11.97 -2.12 -9.56
C PRO A 237 -12.82 -3.22 -8.90
N ALA A 238 -14.01 -3.47 -9.42
CA ALA A 238 -14.98 -4.42 -8.89
C ALA A 238 -15.85 -5.01 -9.99
N GLY A 239 -16.56 -6.08 -9.66
CA GLY A 239 -17.45 -6.79 -10.57
C GLY A 239 -16.74 -7.84 -11.41
N ILE A 240 -17.53 -8.61 -12.17
CA ILE A 240 -17.09 -9.81 -12.91
C ILE A 240 -16.10 -9.52 -14.05
N ASN A 241 -15.96 -8.27 -14.48
CA ASN A 241 -15.06 -7.91 -15.56
C ASN A 241 -13.68 -7.44 -15.07
N ARG A 242 -13.61 -6.77 -13.92
CA ARG A 242 -12.38 -6.11 -13.43
C ARG A 242 -12.03 -6.45 -12.00
N GLY A 243 -12.95 -7.03 -11.25
CA GLY A 243 -12.74 -7.41 -9.85
C GLY A 243 -12.25 -8.83 -9.63
N ILE A 244 -11.94 -9.60 -10.69
CA ILE A 244 -11.47 -10.98 -10.56
C ILE A 244 -10.09 -11.00 -9.93
N ILE A 245 -9.91 -11.83 -8.91
CA ILE A 245 -8.63 -12.07 -8.25
C ILE A 245 -8.01 -13.31 -8.86
N GLY A 246 -7.26 -13.15 -9.95
CA GLY A 246 -6.75 -14.26 -10.76
C GLY A 246 -5.82 -15.24 -10.05
N THR A 247 -5.15 -14.81 -8.98
CA THR A 247 -4.25 -15.63 -8.16
C THR A 247 -4.95 -16.31 -6.98
N ALA A 248 -6.23 -16.00 -6.74
CA ALA A 248 -7.03 -16.58 -5.66
C ALA A 248 -7.51 -17.98 -6.03
N ILE A 249 -7.31 -18.93 -5.13
CA ILE A 249 -7.84 -20.29 -5.26
C ILE A 249 -9.29 -20.33 -4.74
N ARG A 250 -9.49 -19.78 -3.55
CA ARG A 250 -10.81 -19.69 -2.91
C ARG A 250 -10.84 -18.58 -1.86
N ALA A 251 -12.04 -18.07 -1.58
CA ALA A 251 -12.29 -17.25 -0.41
C ALA A 251 -12.49 -18.14 0.84
N GLU A 252 -12.21 -17.59 2.02
CA GLU A 252 -12.42 -18.27 3.31
C GLU A 252 -13.88 -18.70 3.50
N ARG A 253 -14.80 -17.84 3.06
CA ARG A 253 -16.24 -18.06 3.22
C ARG A 253 -16.98 -17.79 1.91
N PHE A 254 -18.02 -18.57 1.70
CA PHE A 254 -19.00 -18.27 0.64
C PHE A 254 -19.99 -17.23 1.18
N LEU A 255 -20.10 -16.11 0.49
CA LEU A 255 -21.00 -15.01 0.86
C LEU A 255 -22.30 -15.07 0.10
N SER A 256 -23.41 -15.29 0.80
CA SER A 256 -24.76 -15.15 0.23
C SER A 256 -25.04 -13.69 -0.17
N GLN A 257 -26.07 -13.45 -0.95
CA GLN A 257 -26.47 -12.08 -1.30
C GLN A 257 -26.75 -11.24 -0.07
N THR A 258 -27.53 -11.74 0.88
CA THR A 258 -27.88 -11.04 2.13
C THR A 258 -26.61 -10.68 2.94
N THR A 259 -25.63 -11.60 3.00
CA THR A 259 -24.36 -11.32 3.69
C THR A 259 -23.56 -10.25 2.99
N ARG A 260 -23.50 -10.27 1.65
CA ARG A 260 -22.84 -9.20 0.88
C ARG A 260 -23.50 -7.85 1.09
N ASP A 261 -24.84 -7.80 1.13
CA ASP A 261 -25.60 -6.57 1.36
C ASP A 261 -25.32 -6.01 2.77
N THR A 262 -25.24 -6.87 3.79
CA THR A 262 -24.88 -6.47 5.17
C THR A 262 -23.46 -5.91 5.25
N LEU A 263 -22.48 -6.57 4.65
CA LEU A 263 -21.10 -6.07 4.56
C LEU A 263 -21.06 -4.71 3.85
N TYR A 264 -21.72 -4.61 2.72
CA TYR A 264 -21.74 -3.39 1.93
C TYR A 264 -22.41 -2.22 2.66
N GLN A 265 -23.46 -2.46 3.44
CA GLN A 265 -24.05 -1.46 4.32
C GLN A 265 -23.08 -0.99 5.41
N GLY A 266 -22.26 -1.89 5.94
CA GLY A 266 -21.19 -1.60 6.91
C GLY A 266 -19.90 -1.04 6.31
N ASN A 267 -19.90 -0.61 5.04
CA ASN A 267 -18.73 -0.10 4.31
C ASN A 267 -17.56 -1.11 4.20
N VAL A 268 -17.87 -2.40 4.21
CA VAL A 268 -16.94 -3.49 3.92
C VAL A 268 -17.20 -3.99 2.51
N ASN A 269 -16.18 -4.06 1.68
CA ASN A 269 -16.30 -4.53 0.31
C ASN A 269 -16.25 -6.06 0.28
N PRO A 270 -17.32 -6.75 -0.14
CA PRO A 270 -17.34 -8.20 -0.16
C PRO A 270 -16.50 -8.76 -1.31
N ILE A 271 -15.77 -9.84 -1.01
CA ILE A 271 -15.13 -10.71 -1.99
C ILE A 271 -16.02 -11.95 -2.12
N ALA A 272 -16.68 -12.07 -3.26
CA ALA A 272 -17.63 -13.13 -3.53
C ALA A 272 -17.06 -14.17 -4.50
N THR A 273 -17.53 -15.41 -4.40
CA THR A 273 -17.19 -16.46 -5.35
C THR A 273 -18.37 -16.72 -6.27
N PHE A 274 -18.15 -16.56 -7.57
CA PHE A 274 -19.16 -16.82 -8.60
C PHE A 274 -18.75 -18.00 -9.47
N PRO A 275 -19.69 -18.86 -9.88
CA PRO A 275 -19.38 -20.03 -10.71
C PRO A 275 -18.68 -19.68 -12.03
N SER A 276 -19.02 -18.52 -12.61
CA SER A 276 -18.52 -18.07 -13.91
C SER A 276 -17.21 -17.28 -13.86
N SER A 277 -16.90 -16.63 -12.73
CA SER A 277 -15.76 -15.71 -12.62
C SER A 277 -14.84 -15.99 -11.45
N GLY A 278 -15.12 -17.01 -10.63
CA GLY A 278 -14.30 -17.35 -9.47
C GLY A 278 -14.37 -16.32 -8.36
N VAL A 279 -13.25 -16.12 -7.66
CA VAL A 279 -13.15 -15.18 -6.55
C VAL A 279 -13.06 -13.76 -7.11
N THR A 280 -14.01 -12.92 -6.73
CA THR A 280 -14.23 -11.61 -7.34
C THR A 280 -14.55 -10.56 -6.29
N VAL A 281 -13.94 -9.39 -6.38
CA VAL A 281 -14.29 -8.20 -5.60
C VAL A 281 -15.65 -7.69 -6.07
N PHE A 282 -16.61 -7.57 -5.14
CA PHE A 282 -17.98 -7.18 -5.46
C PHE A 282 -18.46 -5.97 -4.64
N GLY A 283 -17.58 -5.00 -4.47
CA GLY A 283 -17.85 -3.73 -3.78
C GLY A 283 -16.71 -2.74 -4.00
N GLN A 284 -17.01 -1.45 -3.84
CA GLN A 284 -16.05 -0.36 -4.02
C GLN A 284 -16.29 0.83 -3.09
N LYS A 285 -16.72 0.58 -1.86
CA LYS A 285 -16.89 1.65 -0.86
C LYS A 285 -15.59 1.99 -0.17
N THR A 286 -15.43 3.27 0.16
CA THR A 286 -14.47 3.74 1.15
C THR A 286 -15.05 3.62 2.56
N LEU A 287 -14.25 3.85 3.59
CA LEU A 287 -14.73 3.88 4.98
C LEU A 287 -15.52 5.15 5.33
N GLN A 288 -15.73 6.06 4.38
CA GLN A 288 -16.48 7.28 4.62
C GLN A 288 -17.96 6.98 4.93
N LYS A 289 -18.44 7.47 6.08
CA LYS A 289 -19.82 7.29 6.52
C LYS A 289 -20.78 8.26 5.84
N ARG A 290 -20.33 9.50 5.65
CA ARG A 290 -21.14 10.52 4.99
C ARG A 290 -21.30 10.19 3.50
N LYS A 291 -22.53 10.16 3.01
CA LYS A 291 -22.80 10.01 1.58
C LYS A 291 -22.24 11.20 0.78
N SER A 292 -21.30 10.95 -0.07
CA SER A 292 -20.74 11.90 -1.03
C SER A 292 -20.17 11.15 -2.24
N ALA A 293 -19.60 11.86 -3.21
CA ALA A 293 -18.91 11.20 -4.30
C ALA A 293 -17.65 10.43 -3.83
N LEU A 294 -17.07 10.84 -2.69
CA LEU A 294 -15.86 10.26 -2.13
C LEU A 294 -16.11 8.98 -1.29
N ASP A 295 -17.36 8.58 -1.12
CA ASP A 295 -17.69 7.30 -0.50
C ASP A 295 -17.44 6.10 -1.43
N ARG A 296 -16.86 6.35 -2.62
CA ARG A 296 -16.48 5.35 -3.60
C ARG A 296 -14.99 5.36 -3.91
N VAL A 297 -14.41 4.15 -3.98
CA VAL A 297 -12.98 3.93 -4.26
C VAL A 297 -12.56 4.54 -5.59
N ASN A 298 -13.32 4.34 -6.65
CA ASN A 298 -13.00 4.86 -7.98
C ASN A 298 -12.92 6.39 -8.00
N VAL A 299 -13.83 7.09 -7.31
CA VAL A 299 -13.80 8.57 -7.24
C VAL A 299 -12.65 9.07 -6.37
N ARG A 300 -12.35 8.38 -5.25
CA ARG A 300 -11.18 8.72 -4.45
C ARG A 300 -9.88 8.55 -5.25
N ARG A 301 -9.76 7.46 -6.01
CA ARG A 301 -8.60 7.21 -6.87
C ARG A 301 -8.50 8.24 -8.01
N LEU A 302 -9.64 8.62 -8.62
CA LEU A 302 -9.66 9.74 -9.56
C LEU A 302 -9.05 11.00 -8.97
N LEU A 303 -9.47 11.40 -7.75
CA LEU A 303 -8.94 12.60 -7.12
C LEU A 303 -7.46 12.52 -6.78
N ILE A 304 -6.97 11.34 -6.39
CA ILE A 304 -5.54 11.12 -6.16
C ILE A 304 -4.77 11.33 -7.46
N GLU A 305 -5.23 10.75 -8.56
CA GLU A 305 -4.61 10.87 -9.88
C GLU A 305 -4.60 12.33 -10.35
N LEU A 306 -5.76 13.02 -10.26
CA LEU A 306 -5.85 14.44 -10.63
C LEU A 306 -4.91 15.32 -9.79
N LYS A 307 -4.86 15.09 -8.47
CA LYS A 307 -3.97 15.85 -7.57
C LYS A 307 -2.50 15.61 -7.91
N THR A 308 -2.13 14.37 -8.22
CA THR A 308 -0.76 14.02 -8.59
C THR A 308 -0.33 14.73 -9.87
N PHE A 309 -1.13 14.65 -10.93
CA PHE A 309 -0.82 15.32 -12.20
C PHE A 309 -0.79 16.84 -12.05
N ILE A 310 -1.83 17.42 -11.45
CA ILE A 310 -1.93 18.88 -11.31
C ILE A 310 -0.84 19.41 -10.38
N GLY A 311 -0.48 18.66 -9.33
CA GLY A 311 0.64 18.98 -8.46
C GLY A 311 1.96 19.02 -9.22
N GLN A 312 2.24 18.03 -10.06
CA GLN A 312 3.44 18.01 -10.91
C GLN A 312 3.51 19.21 -11.87
N VAL A 313 2.37 19.62 -12.45
CA VAL A 313 2.31 20.83 -13.29
C VAL A 313 2.55 22.08 -12.43
N ALA A 314 1.94 22.16 -11.23
CA ALA A 314 2.12 23.30 -10.33
C ALA A 314 3.58 23.44 -9.84
N ASP A 315 4.25 22.33 -9.57
CA ASP A 315 5.65 22.31 -9.12
C ASP A 315 6.58 22.97 -10.17
N THR A 316 6.26 22.86 -11.47
CA THR A 316 7.05 23.51 -12.53
C THR A 316 6.90 25.04 -12.57
N LEU A 317 5.89 25.57 -11.88
CA LEU A 317 5.62 27.02 -11.83
C LEU A 317 6.18 27.70 -10.58
N VAL A 318 6.71 26.94 -9.66
CA VAL A 318 7.35 27.48 -8.45
C VAL A 318 8.56 28.30 -8.87
N PHE A 319 8.65 29.52 -8.35
CA PHE A 319 9.64 30.56 -8.71
C PHE A 319 9.43 31.24 -10.08
N GLU A 320 8.40 30.88 -10.85
CA GLU A 320 8.06 31.65 -12.06
C GLU A 320 7.32 32.94 -11.67
N PRO A 321 7.44 34.03 -12.47
CA PRO A 321 6.71 35.27 -12.23
C PRO A 321 5.19 35.03 -12.29
N ASN A 322 4.42 35.61 -11.35
CA ASN A 322 2.96 35.56 -11.39
C ASN A 322 2.39 36.50 -12.44
N THR A 323 2.44 36.09 -13.69
CA THR A 323 1.93 36.82 -14.85
C THR A 323 0.76 36.07 -15.49
N GLU A 324 0.00 36.75 -16.30
CA GLU A 324 -1.04 36.15 -17.14
C GLU A 324 -0.47 35.01 -18.02
N ALA A 325 0.75 35.17 -18.54
CA ALA A 325 1.41 34.17 -19.35
C ALA A 325 1.66 32.89 -18.57
N THR A 326 2.12 32.98 -17.32
CA THR A 326 2.34 31.84 -16.43
C THR A 326 1.03 31.12 -16.10
N ARG A 327 -0.03 31.90 -15.81
CA ARG A 327 -1.37 31.35 -15.58
C ARG A 327 -1.93 30.62 -16.79
N ASN A 328 -1.77 31.21 -17.97
CA ASN A 328 -2.19 30.58 -19.23
C ASN A 328 -1.39 29.33 -19.57
N ASN A 329 -0.10 29.26 -19.22
CA ASN A 329 0.72 28.06 -19.36
C ASN A 329 0.18 26.89 -18.49
N PHE A 330 -0.20 27.17 -17.24
CA PHE A 330 -0.86 26.17 -16.38
C PHE A 330 -2.17 25.67 -17.01
N LEU A 331 -3.05 26.59 -17.41
CA LEU A 331 -4.33 26.26 -18.03
C LEU A 331 -4.17 25.44 -19.32
N ALA A 332 -3.15 25.75 -20.11
CA ALA A 332 -2.83 25.05 -21.36
C ALA A 332 -2.41 23.57 -21.12
N GLN A 333 -1.89 23.24 -19.95
CA GLN A 333 -1.54 21.87 -19.58
C GLN A 333 -2.68 21.14 -18.86
N VAL A 334 -3.35 21.82 -17.93
CA VAL A 334 -4.38 21.18 -17.07
C VAL A 334 -5.70 20.97 -17.81
N ASN A 335 -6.16 21.92 -18.61
CA ASN A 335 -7.44 21.81 -19.33
C ASN A 335 -7.48 20.62 -20.31
N PRO A 336 -6.47 20.38 -21.17
CA PRO A 336 -6.46 19.22 -22.07
C PRO A 336 -6.44 17.89 -21.30
N TYR A 337 -5.72 17.84 -20.17
CA TYR A 337 -5.70 16.65 -19.33
C TYR A 337 -7.08 16.36 -18.74
N LEU A 338 -7.74 17.34 -18.12
CA LEU A 338 -9.09 17.18 -17.58
C LEU A 338 -10.11 16.85 -18.68
N ALA A 339 -9.98 17.43 -19.87
CA ALA A 339 -10.81 17.07 -21.02
C ALA A 339 -10.59 15.60 -21.46
N SER A 340 -9.36 15.12 -21.45
CA SER A 340 -9.03 13.72 -21.69
C SER A 340 -9.68 12.79 -20.64
N VAL A 341 -9.60 13.16 -19.36
CA VAL A 341 -10.26 12.40 -18.27
C VAL A 341 -11.79 12.39 -18.44
N GLN A 342 -12.37 13.50 -18.88
CA GLN A 342 -13.80 13.60 -19.19
C GLN A 342 -14.17 12.68 -20.37
N GLN A 343 -13.43 12.68 -21.45
CA GLN A 343 -13.66 11.80 -22.60
C GLN A 343 -13.57 10.32 -22.23
N ARG A 344 -12.68 9.97 -21.28
CA ARG A 344 -12.51 8.63 -20.73
C ARG A 344 -13.46 8.34 -19.56
N GLN A 345 -14.55 9.10 -19.42
CA GLN A 345 -15.64 8.89 -18.46
C GLN A 345 -15.23 9.04 -16.96
N GLY A 346 -14.14 9.70 -16.66
CA GLY A 346 -13.75 10.00 -15.28
C GLY A 346 -14.54 11.17 -14.70
N LEU A 347 -14.80 12.18 -15.52
CA LEU A 347 -15.55 13.38 -15.16
C LEU A 347 -16.77 13.55 -16.05
N SER A 348 -17.88 14.02 -15.50
CA SER A 348 -19.03 14.51 -16.26
C SER A 348 -18.85 15.96 -16.69
N SER A 349 -18.21 16.76 -15.84
CA SER A 349 -17.93 18.19 -16.11
C SER A 349 -16.74 18.65 -15.25
N PHE A 350 -16.03 19.66 -15.75
CA PHE A 350 -14.98 20.35 -15.00
C PHE A 350 -14.90 21.83 -15.37
N ARG A 351 -14.32 22.63 -14.49
CA ARG A 351 -13.97 24.02 -14.73
C ARG A 351 -12.71 24.37 -13.95
N VAL A 352 -11.76 25.00 -14.62
CA VAL A 352 -10.54 25.55 -13.99
C VAL A 352 -10.62 27.07 -14.05
N VAL A 353 -10.36 27.73 -12.93
CA VAL A 353 -10.31 29.18 -12.81
C VAL A 353 -8.93 29.55 -12.25
N MET A 354 -8.16 30.27 -13.04
CA MET A 354 -6.86 30.81 -12.66
C MET A 354 -6.67 32.12 -13.45
N ASP A 355 -7.43 33.15 -13.07
CA ASP A 355 -7.48 34.43 -13.68
C ASP A 355 -7.37 35.57 -12.66
N ASP A 356 -7.63 36.80 -13.04
CA ASP A 356 -7.56 37.96 -12.14
C ASP A 356 -8.63 37.97 -11.06
N SER A 357 -9.67 37.13 -11.17
CA SER A 357 -10.71 37.00 -10.14
C SER A 357 -10.23 36.33 -8.86
N ASN A 358 -9.24 35.41 -9.00
CA ASN A 358 -8.62 34.72 -7.86
C ASN A 358 -7.14 35.09 -7.67
N ASN A 359 -6.51 35.80 -8.60
CA ASN A 359 -5.16 36.35 -8.46
C ASN A 359 -5.22 37.90 -8.49
N THR A 360 -5.67 38.44 -7.35
CA THR A 360 -5.74 39.90 -7.15
C THR A 360 -4.36 40.49 -6.92
N PRO A 361 -4.18 41.83 -7.02
CA PRO A 361 -2.92 42.48 -6.70
C PRO A 361 -2.38 42.11 -5.33
N THR A 362 -3.24 41.97 -4.33
CA THR A 362 -2.83 41.54 -2.99
C THR A 362 -2.28 40.10 -2.96
N THR A 363 -2.88 39.19 -3.73
CA THR A 363 -2.39 37.80 -3.87
C THR A 363 -1.02 37.79 -4.55
N ILE A 364 -0.85 38.61 -5.60
CA ILE A 364 0.42 38.72 -6.29
C ILE A 364 1.51 39.33 -5.40
N ASP A 365 1.16 40.38 -4.63
CA ASP A 365 2.08 40.99 -3.66
C ASP A 365 2.52 40.05 -2.55
N ASN A 366 1.68 39.07 -2.20
CA ASN A 366 2.00 37.99 -1.26
C ASN A 366 2.82 36.84 -1.88
N ASN A 367 3.20 36.94 -3.16
CA ASN A 367 3.86 35.88 -3.93
C ASN A 367 3.04 34.56 -4.03
N GLU A 368 1.73 34.68 -4.05
CA GLU A 368 0.81 33.53 -4.14
C GLU A 368 0.23 33.41 -5.55
N LEU A 369 0.10 32.19 -6.07
CA LEU A 369 -0.62 31.86 -7.30
C LEU A 369 -1.79 30.93 -6.94
N ILE A 370 -3.03 31.39 -7.15
CA ILE A 370 -4.23 30.67 -6.76
C ILE A 370 -4.98 30.14 -7.99
N GLY A 371 -5.19 28.84 -8.02
CA GLY A 371 -6.05 28.15 -8.97
C GLY A 371 -7.21 27.44 -8.28
N ALA A 372 -8.43 27.57 -8.83
CA ALA A 372 -9.60 26.84 -8.37
C ALA A 372 -10.05 25.84 -9.43
N ILE A 373 -10.16 24.55 -9.03
CA ILE A 373 -10.54 23.47 -9.91
C ILE A 373 -11.85 22.86 -9.42
N TYR A 374 -12.90 22.99 -10.21
CA TYR A 374 -14.22 22.44 -9.96
C TYR A 374 -14.41 21.20 -10.81
N ILE A 375 -14.78 20.09 -10.19
CA ILE A 375 -14.97 18.80 -10.88
C ILE A 375 -16.27 18.13 -10.47
N GLN A 376 -16.89 17.44 -11.41
CA GLN A 376 -18.04 16.59 -11.20
C GLN A 376 -17.67 15.16 -11.65
N PRO A 377 -17.36 14.23 -10.73
CA PRO A 377 -17.01 12.86 -11.09
C PRO A 377 -18.21 12.09 -11.64
N THR A 378 -17.94 11.19 -12.57
CA THR A 378 -18.94 10.26 -13.10
C THR A 378 -19.28 9.20 -12.05
N ARG A 379 -20.57 8.87 -11.92
CA ARG A 379 -21.05 7.85 -10.97
C ARG A 379 -21.12 6.48 -11.65
N THR A 380 -20.71 5.46 -10.93
CA THR A 380 -20.78 4.06 -11.35
C THR A 380 -22.16 3.49 -11.05
N VAL A 381 -22.67 2.64 -11.94
CA VAL A 381 -23.90 1.87 -11.71
C VAL A 381 -23.59 0.69 -10.79
N GLU A 382 -24.24 0.62 -9.63
CA GLU A 382 -24.08 -0.47 -8.66
C GLU A 382 -25.35 -1.33 -8.52
N PHE A 383 -26.51 -0.75 -8.79
CA PHE A 383 -27.79 -1.42 -8.70
C PHE A 383 -28.54 -1.32 -10.02
N ILE A 384 -28.99 -2.44 -10.53
CA ILE A 384 -29.80 -2.53 -11.76
C ILE A 384 -31.15 -3.11 -11.37
N ARG A 385 -32.22 -2.37 -11.65
CA ARG A 385 -33.58 -2.85 -11.52
C ARG A 385 -34.16 -3.09 -12.91
N LEU A 386 -34.63 -4.29 -13.16
CA LEU A 386 -35.26 -4.70 -14.41
C LEU A 386 -36.71 -5.09 -14.11
N ASP A 387 -37.66 -4.38 -14.67
CA ASP A 387 -39.07 -4.68 -14.57
C ASP A 387 -39.54 -5.35 -15.86
N PHE A 388 -39.98 -6.59 -15.78
CA PHE A 388 -40.51 -7.36 -16.91
C PHE A 388 -42.03 -7.30 -16.88
N ASN A 389 -42.61 -6.68 -17.89
CA ASN A 389 -44.07 -6.64 -18.06
C ASN A 389 -44.48 -7.63 -19.11
N VAL A 390 -45.17 -8.69 -18.71
CA VAL A 390 -45.75 -9.68 -19.64
C VAL A 390 -47.11 -9.17 -20.08
N LEU A 391 -47.21 -8.85 -21.35
CA LEU A 391 -48.47 -8.39 -21.93
C LEU A 391 -49.21 -9.57 -22.62
N PRO A 392 -50.55 -9.58 -22.56
CA PRO A 392 -51.33 -10.57 -23.30
C PRO A 392 -51.15 -10.40 -24.82
N THR A 393 -51.41 -11.47 -25.55
CA THR A 393 -51.28 -11.49 -27.02
C THR A 393 -52.22 -10.43 -27.64
N GLY A 394 -51.68 -9.50 -28.42
CA GLY A 394 -52.41 -8.42 -29.07
C GLY A 394 -52.44 -7.09 -28.27
N ALA A 395 -51.85 -7.00 -27.08
CA ALA A 395 -51.70 -5.73 -26.39
C ALA A 395 -50.64 -4.84 -27.03
N THR A 396 -50.89 -3.54 -27.07
CA THR A 396 -49.90 -2.53 -27.51
C THR A 396 -48.89 -2.26 -26.41
N PHE A 397 -47.59 -2.14 -26.76
CA PHE A 397 -46.56 -1.76 -25.84
C PHE A 397 -46.80 -0.30 -25.31
N PRO A 398 -46.68 -0.03 -24.01
CA PRO A 398 -46.70 1.33 -23.51
C PRO A 398 -45.53 2.11 -24.14
N SER A 399 -45.81 3.33 -24.56
CA SER A 399 -44.86 4.27 -25.17
C SER A 399 -43.88 4.82 -24.15
#